data_f48edfc947b003d8ae2b8d95a24467c0
#
_entry.id   f48edfc947b003d8ae2b8d95a24467c0
#
_cell.length_a   1.000
_cell.length_b   1.000
_cell.length_c   1.000
_cell.angle_alpha   90.00
_cell.angle_beta   90.00
_cell.angle_gamma   90.00
#
_symmetry.space_group_name_H-M   'P 1'
#
loop_
_entity.id
_entity.type
_entity.pdbx_description
1 polymer ?
#
loop_
_entity_poly.entity_id
_entity_poly.type
_entity_poly.pdbx_seq_one_letter_code
_entity_poly.pdbx_strand_id
1 'polypeptide(L)'
;MNNTISRRCALGQLTAAAVVAGVSASLQQRLAAADEAAPGLKGRVHHSVCRWCYDKVELDDLCKASKAMGLASIDLVEVKQFETLKRYDLISAMVSGVPGGIVSGLNQRENHDKIVAFFEQVAPQVANAGCKNIICFSGNRRGMSDEQGLENCAIGLKRVMPICERHNVVAVMELLNSKIDHKDYMCDHTRWGVELCKRVGSERFKLLYDIYHMQIMEGDVIRTIRGDKSRGIDAAAPYIAHYHTGGVPGRAEIDDSQELYYPAIMKAILETGFKGFVAQEFVPKRPDVLASLRQGVNICDV
;
A
#
# COMPACT_ATOMS: atom_id res chain seq x y z
N MET A 1 -4.42 34.75 -56.17
CA MET A 1 -3.59 33.75 -55.45
C MET A 1 -4.52 32.94 -54.53
N ASN A 2 -4.92 31.78 -55.00
CA ASN A 2 -5.86 30.90 -54.27
C ASN A 2 -5.08 29.99 -53.30
N ASN A 3 -5.30 30.16 -52.02
CA ASN A 3 -4.79 29.26 -50.98
C ASN A 3 -5.79 28.11 -50.79
N THR A 4 -5.53 26.97 -51.42
CA THR A 4 -6.26 25.73 -51.18
C THR A 4 -5.64 24.99 -49.98
N ILE A 5 -6.35 25.03 -48.85
CA ILE A 5 -6.01 24.21 -47.66
C ILE A 5 -6.28 22.76 -48.03
N SER A 6 -5.25 21.92 -47.90
CA SER A 6 -5.30 20.49 -48.22
C SER A 6 -6.29 19.73 -47.33
N ARG A 7 -7.24 19.02 -47.94
CA ARG A 7 -8.22 18.14 -47.25
C ARG A 7 -7.62 17.10 -46.31
N ARG A 8 -6.32 16.82 -46.43
CA ARG A 8 -5.62 15.85 -45.54
C ARG A 8 -5.30 16.40 -44.15
N CYS A 9 -5.07 17.72 -44.01
CA CYS A 9 -4.84 18.31 -42.68
C CYS A 9 -6.12 18.45 -41.84
N ALA A 10 -7.28 18.65 -42.48
CA ALA A 10 -8.55 18.74 -41.76
C ALA A 10 -9.05 17.40 -41.20
N LEU A 11 -8.76 16.28 -41.88
CA LEU A 11 -9.13 14.93 -41.36
C LEU A 11 -8.25 14.50 -40.18
N GLY A 12 -6.96 14.89 -40.15
CA GLY A 12 -6.07 14.51 -39.06
C GLY A 12 -6.39 15.19 -37.72
N GLN A 13 -6.90 16.42 -37.77
CA GLN A 13 -7.30 17.17 -36.56
C GLN A 13 -8.65 16.71 -36.00
N LEU A 14 -9.58 16.31 -36.86
CA LEU A 14 -10.89 15.79 -36.44
C LEU A 14 -10.80 14.38 -35.77
N THR A 15 -9.86 13.55 -36.23
CA THR A 15 -9.67 12.21 -35.64
C THR A 15 -8.99 12.27 -34.29
N ALA A 16 -8.03 13.17 -34.05
CA ALA A 16 -7.37 13.31 -32.74
C ALA A 16 -8.33 13.87 -31.67
N ALA A 17 -9.16 14.88 -32.03
CA ALA A 17 -10.14 15.42 -31.09
C ALA A 17 -11.27 14.43 -30.77
N ALA A 18 -11.70 13.61 -31.72
CA ALA A 18 -12.73 12.60 -31.52
C ALA A 18 -12.25 11.42 -30.65
N VAL A 19 -10.97 11.05 -30.76
CA VAL A 19 -10.38 9.98 -29.92
C VAL A 19 -10.24 10.44 -28.47
N VAL A 20 -9.80 11.67 -28.21
CA VAL A 20 -9.67 12.20 -26.86
C VAL A 20 -11.03 12.39 -26.19
N ALA A 21 -12.03 12.90 -26.92
CA ALA A 21 -13.40 13.04 -26.42
C ALA A 21 -14.07 11.68 -26.17
N GLY A 22 -13.81 10.69 -27.02
CA GLY A 22 -14.35 9.34 -26.88
C GLY A 22 -13.80 8.58 -25.65
N VAL A 23 -12.53 8.76 -25.31
CA VAL A 23 -11.91 8.17 -24.12
C VAL A 23 -12.46 8.82 -22.85
N SER A 24 -12.60 10.15 -22.82
CA SER A 24 -13.16 10.86 -21.66
C SER A 24 -14.65 10.52 -21.43
N ALA A 25 -15.45 10.42 -22.49
CA ALA A 25 -16.86 10.03 -22.38
C ALA A 25 -17.01 8.57 -21.91
N SER A 26 -16.13 7.66 -22.33
CA SER A 26 -16.18 6.26 -21.90
C SER A 26 -15.80 6.10 -20.42
N LEU A 27 -14.86 6.89 -19.90
CA LEU A 27 -14.48 6.88 -18.49
C LEU A 27 -15.60 7.43 -17.60
N GLN A 28 -16.21 8.56 -18.01
CA GLN A 28 -17.36 9.13 -17.29
C GLN A 28 -18.59 8.22 -17.30
N GLN A 29 -18.90 7.55 -18.44
CA GLN A 29 -19.97 6.57 -18.51
C GLN A 29 -19.69 5.33 -17.64
N ARG A 30 -18.45 4.87 -17.57
CA ARG A 30 -18.06 3.75 -16.71
C ARG A 30 -18.11 4.11 -15.24
N LEU A 31 -17.75 5.34 -14.87
CA LEU A 31 -17.89 5.84 -13.50
C LEU A 31 -19.36 5.97 -13.10
N ALA A 32 -20.23 6.47 -13.99
CA ALA A 32 -21.68 6.57 -13.76
C ALA A 32 -22.36 5.19 -13.67
N ALA A 33 -22.00 4.24 -14.54
CA ALA A 33 -22.48 2.85 -14.45
C ALA A 33 -22.00 2.13 -13.18
N ALA A 34 -20.88 2.59 -12.63
CA ALA A 34 -20.36 2.10 -11.36
C ALA A 34 -21.13 2.62 -10.15
N ASP A 35 -21.72 3.81 -10.22
CA ASP A 35 -22.58 4.38 -9.17
C ASP A 35 -23.97 3.70 -9.09
N GLU A 36 -24.48 3.17 -10.21
CA GLU A 36 -25.82 2.55 -10.25
C GLU A 36 -25.88 1.10 -9.70
N ALA A 37 -24.75 0.43 -9.46
CA ALA A 37 -24.72 -1.02 -9.29
C ALA A 37 -24.00 -1.56 -8.04
N ALA A 38 -23.48 -0.76 -7.12
CA ALA A 38 -22.79 -1.29 -5.94
C ALA A 38 -23.64 -1.16 -4.69
N PRO A 39 -24.07 -2.28 -4.04
CA PRO A 39 -24.45 -2.21 -2.64
C PRO A 39 -23.30 -1.61 -1.86
N GLY A 40 -23.60 -0.68 -0.94
CA GLY A 40 -22.58 -0.04 -0.11
C GLY A 40 -21.72 -1.10 0.58
N LEU A 41 -20.43 -0.81 0.80
CA LEU A 41 -19.53 -1.69 1.54
C LEU A 41 -20.10 -2.01 2.92
N LYS A 42 -19.80 -3.20 3.44
CA LYS A 42 -20.25 -3.66 4.79
C LYS A 42 -19.66 -2.83 5.94
N GLY A 43 -18.62 -2.03 5.66
CA GLY A 43 -17.99 -1.12 6.63
C GLY A 43 -17.18 -1.81 7.72
N ARG A 44 -16.90 -3.11 7.59
CA ARG A 44 -16.09 -3.87 8.56
C ARG A 44 -14.59 -3.77 8.25
N VAL A 45 -14.24 -3.65 6.98
CA VAL A 45 -12.87 -3.45 6.49
C VAL A 45 -12.73 -2.01 6.00
N HIS A 46 -11.71 -1.31 6.46
CA HIS A 46 -11.35 -0.01 5.91
C HIS A 46 -10.48 -0.22 4.68
N HIS A 47 -11.04 0.03 3.51
CA HIS A 47 -10.37 -0.21 2.23
C HIS A 47 -9.52 0.97 1.79
N SER A 48 -8.37 0.66 1.17
CA SER A 48 -7.45 1.58 0.51
C SER A 48 -6.96 0.98 -0.81
N VAL A 49 -6.20 1.75 -1.58
CA VAL A 49 -5.53 1.32 -2.81
C VAL A 49 -4.16 1.95 -2.93
N CYS A 50 -3.14 1.19 -3.34
CA CYS A 50 -1.80 1.68 -3.54
C CYS A 50 -1.68 2.45 -4.87
N ARG A 51 -1.24 3.71 -4.79
CA ARG A 51 -1.14 4.64 -5.91
C ARG A 51 -0.30 4.09 -7.08
N TRP A 52 0.83 3.47 -6.78
CA TRP A 52 1.79 3.02 -7.81
C TRP A 52 1.24 1.91 -8.72
N CYS A 53 0.31 1.07 -8.22
CA CYS A 53 -0.34 0.03 -9.04
C CYS A 53 -1.24 0.61 -10.14
N TYR A 54 -1.61 1.89 -10.01
CA TYR A 54 -2.51 2.62 -10.90
C TYR A 54 -1.85 3.91 -11.43
N ASP A 55 -0.55 3.87 -11.69
CA ASP A 55 0.26 5.02 -12.11
C ASP A 55 -0.18 5.64 -13.45
N LYS A 56 -0.82 4.83 -14.32
CA LYS A 56 -1.40 5.26 -15.60
C LYS A 56 -2.77 5.94 -15.46
N VAL A 57 -3.40 5.90 -14.29
CA VAL A 57 -4.64 6.63 -13.99
C VAL A 57 -4.25 7.94 -13.32
N GLU A 58 -4.77 9.07 -13.78
CA GLU A 58 -4.52 10.35 -13.11
C GLU A 58 -4.98 10.29 -11.65
N LEU A 59 -4.23 10.94 -10.74
CA LEU A 59 -4.52 10.85 -9.30
C LEU A 59 -5.93 11.34 -8.96
N ASP A 60 -6.40 12.41 -9.60
CA ASP A 60 -7.76 12.93 -9.43
C ASP A 60 -8.82 11.90 -9.86
N ASP A 61 -8.59 11.16 -10.93
CA ASP A 61 -9.53 10.13 -11.42
C ASP A 61 -9.50 8.89 -10.51
N LEU A 62 -8.32 8.51 -10.00
CA LEU A 62 -8.21 7.44 -9.00
C LEU A 62 -8.94 7.84 -7.70
N CYS A 63 -8.82 9.09 -7.26
CA CYS A 63 -9.53 9.60 -6.08
C CYS A 63 -11.04 9.53 -6.25
N LYS A 64 -11.58 9.99 -7.39
CA LYS A 64 -13.02 9.91 -7.73
C LYS A 64 -13.51 8.46 -7.71
N ALA A 65 -12.78 7.58 -8.40
CA ALA A 65 -13.14 6.16 -8.47
C ALA A 65 -13.09 5.50 -7.10
N SER A 66 -12.04 5.76 -6.30
CA SER A 66 -11.90 5.25 -4.95
C SER A 66 -13.05 5.70 -4.05
N LYS A 67 -13.39 6.99 -4.08
CA LYS A 67 -14.52 7.51 -3.30
C LYS A 67 -15.84 6.88 -3.71
N ALA A 68 -16.11 6.74 -5.02
CA ALA A 68 -17.29 6.09 -5.56
C ALA A 68 -17.39 4.60 -5.19
N MET A 69 -16.26 3.94 -4.96
CA MET A 69 -16.20 2.55 -4.47
C MET A 69 -16.33 2.44 -2.95
N GLY A 70 -16.38 3.56 -2.21
CA GLY A 70 -16.46 3.57 -0.76
C GLY A 70 -15.10 3.44 -0.05
N LEU A 71 -13.97 3.60 -0.76
CA LEU A 71 -12.66 3.66 -0.12
C LEU A 71 -12.50 4.98 0.63
N ALA A 72 -11.74 4.93 1.71
CA ALA A 72 -11.43 6.12 2.52
C ALA A 72 -9.97 6.59 2.37
N SER A 73 -9.15 5.86 1.59
CA SER A 73 -7.72 6.12 1.51
C SER A 73 -7.12 5.74 0.16
N ILE A 74 -6.01 6.44 -0.19
CA ILE A 74 -5.05 6.02 -1.21
C ILE A 74 -3.68 5.93 -0.55
N ASP A 75 -3.06 4.77 -0.65
CA ASP A 75 -1.78 4.46 -0.05
C ASP A 75 -0.59 4.84 -0.92
N LEU A 76 0.57 4.97 -0.26
CA LEU A 76 1.87 5.17 -0.87
C LEU A 76 1.95 6.45 -1.71
N VAL A 77 1.28 7.50 -1.21
CA VAL A 77 1.43 8.87 -1.70
C VAL A 77 2.37 9.65 -0.78
N GLU A 78 3.00 10.68 -1.35
CA GLU A 78 3.83 11.62 -0.62
C GLU A 78 3.00 12.81 -0.12
N VAL A 79 3.50 13.53 0.89
CA VAL A 79 2.82 14.70 1.49
C VAL A 79 2.41 15.76 0.47
N LYS A 80 3.16 15.94 -0.61
CA LYS A 80 2.83 16.88 -1.71
C LYS A 80 1.50 16.57 -2.41
N GLN A 81 0.98 15.34 -2.27
CA GLN A 81 -0.26 14.87 -2.90
C GLN A 81 -1.48 14.97 -1.97
N PHE A 82 -1.30 15.32 -0.69
CA PHE A 82 -2.37 15.35 0.30
C PHE A 82 -3.52 16.30 -0.05
N GLU A 83 -3.22 17.47 -0.63
CA GLU A 83 -4.25 18.41 -1.07
C GLU A 83 -5.15 17.83 -2.16
N THR A 84 -4.61 16.95 -3.02
CA THR A 84 -5.42 16.23 -4.00
C THR A 84 -6.38 15.25 -3.31
N LEU A 85 -5.88 14.43 -2.38
CA LEU A 85 -6.72 13.47 -1.65
C LEU A 85 -7.83 14.19 -0.87
N LYS A 86 -7.47 15.27 -0.17
CA LYS A 86 -8.39 16.07 0.64
C LYS A 86 -9.59 16.62 -0.16
N ARG A 87 -9.39 17.00 -1.44
CA ARG A 87 -10.50 17.45 -2.31
C ARG A 87 -11.59 16.40 -2.48
N TYR A 88 -11.25 15.13 -2.31
CA TYR A 88 -12.18 13.98 -2.41
C TYR A 88 -12.54 13.37 -1.06
N ASP A 89 -12.22 14.04 0.05
CA ASP A 89 -12.43 13.51 1.39
C ASP A 89 -11.78 12.12 1.56
N LEU A 90 -10.51 12.02 1.11
CA LEU A 90 -9.65 10.84 1.25
C LEU A 90 -8.40 11.21 2.05
N ILE A 91 -7.82 10.23 2.73
CA ILE A 91 -6.53 10.33 3.43
C ILE A 91 -5.49 9.43 2.77
N SER A 92 -4.25 9.46 3.28
CA SER A 92 -3.25 8.42 3.00
C SER A 92 -3.09 7.53 4.24
N ALA A 93 -3.54 6.28 4.14
CA ALA A 93 -3.39 5.33 5.25
C ALA A 93 -1.93 4.84 5.41
N MET A 94 -1.12 4.97 4.35
CA MET A 94 0.31 4.71 4.35
C MET A 94 1.04 5.76 3.51
N VAL A 95 1.87 6.58 4.15
CA VAL A 95 2.61 7.68 3.50
C VAL A 95 3.99 7.20 3.07
N SER A 96 4.39 7.54 1.84
CA SER A 96 5.67 7.16 1.25
C SER A 96 6.70 8.31 1.25
N GLY A 97 7.88 8.04 0.70
CA GLY A 97 8.92 9.03 0.46
C GLY A 97 10.18 8.89 1.32
N VAL A 98 10.27 7.84 2.17
CA VAL A 98 11.47 7.62 2.99
C VAL A 98 12.75 7.50 2.14
N PRO A 99 13.83 8.21 2.49
CA PRO A 99 15.07 8.17 1.74
C PRO A 99 15.68 6.76 1.67
N GLY A 100 16.22 6.41 0.50
CA GLY A 100 16.86 5.13 0.25
C GLY A 100 15.92 4.01 -0.14
N GLY A 101 14.61 4.16 0.14
CA GLY A 101 13.57 3.20 -0.23
C GLY A 101 13.87 1.78 0.22
N ILE A 102 13.47 0.80 -0.59
CA ILE A 102 13.58 -0.63 -0.28
C ILE A 102 15.05 -1.09 -0.14
N VAL A 103 15.94 -0.57 -0.98
CA VAL A 103 17.32 -1.09 -1.13
C VAL A 103 18.28 -0.56 -0.06
N SER A 104 18.14 0.71 0.34
CA SER A 104 19.07 1.40 1.25
C SER A 104 18.33 1.89 2.50
N GLY A 105 17.97 0.95 3.37
CA GLY A 105 17.12 1.20 4.53
C GLY A 105 17.86 1.31 5.87
N LEU A 106 17.12 0.94 6.91
CA LEU A 106 17.51 1.09 8.32
C LEU A 106 18.63 0.16 8.78
N ASN A 107 18.88 -0.96 8.08
CA ASN A 107 19.99 -1.85 8.39
C ASN A 107 21.37 -1.23 8.09
N GLN A 108 21.41 -0.13 7.36
CA GLN A 108 22.63 0.62 7.01
C GLN A 108 22.70 1.88 7.85
N ARG A 109 23.63 1.92 8.79
CA ARG A 109 23.76 2.99 9.79
C ARG A 109 23.99 4.37 9.18
N GLU A 110 24.67 4.43 8.04
CA GLU A 110 24.92 5.65 7.26
C GLU A 110 23.66 6.34 6.74
N ASN A 111 22.53 5.61 6.72
CA ASN A 111 21.23 6.17 6.29
C ASN A 111 20.43 6.77 7.45
N HIS A 112 20.79 6.48 8.71
CA HIS A 112 19.97 6.85 9.86
C HIS A 112 19.73 8.36 9.94
N ASP A 113 20.76 9.18 9.73
CA ASP A 113 20.60 10.65 9.82
C ASP A 113 19.60 11.19 8.80
N LYS A 114 19.66 10.67 7.57
CA LYS A 114 18.71 11.06 6.50
C LYS A 114 17.28 10.61 6.81
N ILE A 115 17.12 9.39 7.35
CA ILE A 115 15.82 8.85 7.73
C ILE A 115 15.25 9.65 8.91
N VAL A 116 16.03 9.94 9.94
CA VAL A 116 15.60 10.77 11.07
C VAL A 116 15.16 12.16 10.60
N ALA A 117 15.97 12.82 9.76
CA ALA A 117 15.63 14.13 9.21
C ALA A 117 14.33 14.10 8.39
N PHE A 118 14.10 13.03 7.62
CA PHE A 118 12.85 12.83 6.89
C PHE A 118 11.66 12.74 7.84
N PHE A 119 11.75 11.94 8.91
CA PHE A 119 10.66 11.82 9.89
C PHE A 119 10.40 13.14 10.61
N GLU A 120 11.44 13.92 10.99
CA GLU A 120 11.27 15.27 11.57
C GLU A 120 10.51 16.22 10.64
N GLN A 121 10.75 16.15 9.35
CA GLN A 121 10.07 16.97 8.35
C GLN A 121 8.64 16.51 8.07
N VAL A 122 8.42 15.21 7.96
CA VAL A 122 7.17 14.62 7.41
C VAL A 122 6.13 14.32 8.49
N ALA A 123 6.54 13.87 9.68
CA ALA A 123 5.63 13.47 10.73
C ALA A 123 4.61 14.55 11.13
N PRO A 124 4.97 15.85 11.31
CA PRO A 124 3.99 16.89 11.58
C PRO A 124 2.99 17.09 10.44
N GLN A 125 3.42 16.95 9.18
CA GLN A 125 2.53 17.09 8.02
C GLN A 125 1.55 15.93 7.92
N VAL A 126 2.01 14.70 8.19
CA VAL A 126 1.20 13.49 8.25
C VAL A 126 0.13 13.59 9.34
N ALA A 127 0.52 14.00 10.55
CA ALA A 127 -0.41 14.21 11.66
C ALA A 127 -1.46 15.29 11.35
N ASN A 128 -1.03 16.43 10.80
CA ASN A 128 -1.94 17.54 10.44
C ASN A 128 -2.94 17.16 9.34
N ALA A 129 -2.58 16.24 8.46
CA ALA A 129 -3.48 15.71 7.43
C ALA A 129 -4.43 14.60 7.94
N GLY A 130 -4.39 14.24 9.21
CA GLY A 130 -5.18 13.15 9.79
C GLY A 130 -4.67 11.76 9.40
N CYS A 131 -3.50 11.66 8.79
CA CYS A 131 -2.82 10.41 8.46
C CYS A 131 -2.03 9.89 9.67
N LYS A 132 -1.65 8.61 9.66
CA LYS A 132 -0.98 8.01 10.82
C LYS A 132 0.29 7.26 10.48
N ASN A 133 0.33 6.53 9.37
CA ASN A 133 1.42 5.61 9.09
C ASN A 133 2.39 6.20 8.07
N ILE A 134 3.68 6.03 8.34
CA ILE A 134 4.78 6.40 7.44
C ILE A 134 5.57 5.14 7.18
N ILE A 135 5.66 4.72 5.91
CA ILE A 135 6.39 3.51 5.53
C ILE A 135 7.90 3.70 5.71
N CYS A 136 8.57 2.64 6.14
CA CYS A 136 10.03 2.53 6.14
C CYS A 136 10.46 1.13 5.72
N PHE A 137 11.74 0.96 5.43
CA PHE A 137 12.29 -0.29 4.92
C PHE A 137 13.56 -0.69 5.66
N SER A 138 13.76 -2.00 5.78
CA SER A 138 14.98 -2.54 6.40
C SER A 138 16.23 -2.29 5.55
N GLY A 139 16.09 -2.35 4.25
CA GLY A 139 17.23 -2.37 3.31
C GLY A 139 17.65 -3.79 2.93
N ASN A 140 18.51 -3.88 1.93
CA ASN A 140 19.13 -5.13 1.49
C ASN A 140 20.20 -5.59 2.44
N ARG A 141 20.38 -6.91 2.61
CA ARG A 141 21.34 -7.55 3.53
C ARG A 141 22.80 -7.20 3.20
N ARG A 142 23.17 -7.25 1.95
CA ARG A 142 24.55 -7.04 1.48
C ARG A 142 25.58 -7.88 2.25
N GLY A 143 25.20 -9.14 2.54
CA GLY A 143 26.02 -10.06 3.32
C GLY A 143 25.93 -9.89 4.86
N MET A 144 25.13 -8.96 5.35
CA MET A 144 24.90 -8.73 6.78
C MET A 144 24.08 -9.87 7.38
N SER A 145 24.39 -10.31 8.58
CA SER A 145 23.62 -11.29 9.31
C SER A 145 22.27 -10.71 9.79
N ASP A 146 21.29 -11.57 10.05
CA ASP A 146 20.00 -11.17 10.60
C ASP A 146 20.14 -10.41 11.92
N GLU A 147 21.02 -10.87 12.80
CA GLU A 147 21.26 -10.24 14.11
C GLU A 147 21.85 -8.82 13.96
N GLN A 148 22.83 -8.67 13.11
CA GLN A 148 23.43 -7.35 12.86
C GLN A 148 22.42 -6.39 12.23
N GLY A 149 21.56 -6.89 11.32
CA GLY A 149 20.51 -6.10 10.72
C GLY A 149 19.45 -5.67 11.73
N LEU A 150 19.02 -6.57 12.62
CA LEU A 150 18.10 -6.26 13.72
C LEU A 150 18.66 -5.17 14.63
N GLU A 151 19.94 -5.29 15.02
CA GLU A 151 20.61 -4.28 15.85
C GLU A 151 20.65 -2.92 15.17
N ASN A 152 21.12 -2.87 13.93
CA ASN A 152 21.24 -1.63 13.17
C ASN A 152 19.86 -0.96 12.98
N CYS A 153 18.84 -1.74 12.56
CA CYS A 153 17.48 -1.22 12.41
C CYS A 153 16.92 -0.69 13.73
N ALA A 154 17.11 -1.42 14.83
CA ALA A 154 16.64 -1.00 16.15
C ALA A 154 17.31 0.33 16.60
N ILE A 155 18.61 0.51 16.36
CA ILE A 155 19.31 1.76 16.67
C ILE A 155 18.71 2.94 15.89
N GLY A 156 18.50 2.77 14.58
CA GLY A 156 17.90 3.81 13.74
C GLY A 156 16.46 4.14 14.16
N LEU A 157 15.63 3.11 14.37
CA LEU A 157 14.24 3.26 14.78
C LEU A 157 14.10 3.93 16.15
N LYS A 158 14.93 3.58 17.14
CA LYS A 158 14.91 4.23 18.45
C LYS A 158 15.19 5.74 18.37
N ARG A 159 15.89 6.22 17.35
CA ARG A 159 16.07 7.66 17.08
C ARG A 159 14.82 8.28 16.46
N VAL A 160 14.03 7.51 15.70
CA VAL A 160 12.77 7.95 15.06
C VAL A 160 11.60 7.95 16.06
N MET A 161 11.60 7.07 17.05
CA MET A 161 10.45 6.90 17.97
C MET A 161 10.03 8.18 18.70
N PRO A 162 10.93 9.01 19.27
CA PRO A 162 10.53 10.27 19.92
C PRO A 162 9.79 11.21 18.99
N ILE A 163 10.10 11.20 17.68
CA ILE A 163 9.41 11.99 16.66
C ILE A 163 7.99 11.43 16.45
N CYS A 164 7.88 10.14 16.26
CA CYS A 164 6.61 9.45 16.06
C CYS A 164 5.68 9.62 17.27
N GLU A 165 6.21 9.53 18.48
CA GLU A 165 5.48 9.74 19.73
C GLU A 165 4.96 11.17 19.86
N ARG A 166 5.80 12.18 19.60
CA ARG A 166 5.45 13.60 19.63
C ARG A 166 4.30 13.96 18.71
N HIS A 167 4.29 13.38 17.51
CA HIS A 167 3.31 13.68 16.46
C HIS A 167 2.17 12.66 16.37
N ASN A 168 2.14 11.65 17.24
CA ASN A 168 1.15 10.58 17.23
C ASN A 168 1.05 9.83 15.88
N VAL A 169 2.18 9.64 15.21
CA VAL A 169 2.32 8.84 13.98
C VAL A 169 3.01 7.51 14.26
N VAL A 170 3.00 6.61 13.29
CA VAL A 170 3.59 5.28 13.40
C VAL A 170 4.57 5.08 12.23
N ALA A 171 5.80 4.70 12.53
CA ALA A 171 6.72 4.18 11.54
C ALA A 171 6.36 2.72 11.25
N VAL A 172 6.16 2.38 9.99
CA VAL A 172 5.65 1.05 9.60
C VAL A 172 6.63 0.42 8.61
N MET A 173 7.25 -0.70 9.02
CA MET A 173 8.19 -1.43 8.16
C MET A 173 7.47 -2.49 7.36
N GLU A 174 7.67 -2.49 6.05
CA GLU A 174 7.06 -3.46 5.17
C GLU A 174 7.84 -4.78 5.14
N LEU A 175 7.09 -5.88 5.21
CA LEU A 175 7.55 -7.25 4.99
C LEU A 175 7.50 -7.55 3.49
N LEU A 176 8.66 -7.77 2.86
CA LEU A 176 8.78 -8.03 1.43
C LEU A 176 9.38 -9.41 1.14
N ASN A 177 9.05 -10.00 0.00
CA ASN A 177 9.65 -11.26 -0.38
C ASN A 177 11.05 -11.05 -1.02
N SER A 178 12.03 -11.80 -0.52
CA SER A 178 13.38 -11.84 -1.09
C SER A 178 13.56 -12.95 -2.14
N LYS A 179 12.58 -13.85 -2.29
CA LYS A 179 12.66 -14.97 -3.24
C LYS A 179 12.50 -14.54 -4.70
N ILE A 180 11.60 -13.60 -4.98
CA ILE A 180 11.17 -13.23 -6.33
C ILE A 180 11.44 -11.76 -6.62
N ASP A 181 10.81 -10.84 -5.86
CA ASP A 181 10.68 -9.43 -6.26
C ASP A 181 11.79 -8.54 -5.70
N HIS A 182 12.20 -8.76 -4.44
CA HIS A 182 13.13 -7.89 -3.72
C HIS A 182 14.33 -8.67 -3.20
N LYS A 183 15.11 -9.24 -4.13
CA LYS A 183 16.30 -10.04 -3.78
C LYS A 183 17.16 -9.33 -2.76
N ASP A 184 17.62 -10.10 -1.77
CA ASP A 184 18.48 -9.63 -0.69
C ASP A 184 17.81 -8.69 0.33
N TYR A 185 16.49 -8.41 0.23
CA TYR A 185 15.79 -7.61 1.26
C TYR A 185 15.84 -8.31 2.63
N MET A 186 16.02 -7.54 3.71
CA MET A 186 16.30 -8.12 5.01
C MET A 186 15.06 -8.48 5.83
N CYS A 187 14.04 -7.62 5.87
CA CYS A 187 12.79 -7.86 6.60
C CYS A 187 11.84 -8.73 5.74
N ASP A 188 12.26 -9.95 5.45
CA ASP A 188 11.58 -10.87 4.53
C ASP A 188 10.83 -12.01 5.23
N HIS A 189 10.82 -12.02 6.57
CA HIS A 189 10.08 -12.99 7.39
C HIS A 189 9.38 -12.30 8.54
N THR A 190 8.14 -12.71 8.84
CA THR A 190 7.33 -12.15 9.91
C THR A 190 8.03 -12.22 11.27
N ARG A 191 8.68 -13.34 11.60
CA ARG A 191 9.43 -13.50 12.85
C ARG A 191 10.53 -12.45 13.03
N TRP A 192 11.23 -12.08 11.96
CA TRP A 192 12.28 -11.07 12.00
C TRP A 192 11.69 -9.68 12.29
N GLY A 193 10.60 -9.33 11.61
CA GLY A 193 9.89 -8.07 11.84
C GLY A 193 9.32 -7.95 13.25
N VAL A 194 8.71 -9.04 13.77
CA VAL A 194 8.19 -9.09 15.15
C VAL A 194 9.32 -8.92 16.18
N GLU A 195 10.47 -9.59 15.97
CA GLU A 195 11.63 -9.43 16.83
C GLU A 195 12.14 -7.98 16.82
N LEU A 196 12.16 -7.35 15.67
CA LEU A 196 12.52 -5.92 15.56
C LEU A 196 11.55 -5.04 16.36
N CYS A 197 10.25 -5.29 16.28
CA CYS A 197 9.25 -4.56 17.08
C CYS A 197 9.53 -4.69 18.58
N LYS A 198 9.85 -5.90 19.05
CA LYS A 198 10.20 -6.16 20.45
C LYS A 198 11.47 -5.39 20.87
N ARG A 199 12.51 -5.36 20.03
CA ARG A 199 13.76 -4.62 20.31
C ARG A 199 13.61 -3.11 20.33
N VAL A 200 12.74 -2.58 19.47
CA VAL A 200 12.41 -1.15 19.45
C VAL A 200 11.61 -0.78 20.70
N GLY A 201 10.63 -1.61 21.08
CA GLY A 201 9.88 -1.48 22.33
C GLY A 201 8.92 -0.28 22.38
N SER A 202 8.50 0.26 21.24
CA SER A 202 7.54 1.37 21.14
C SER A 202 6.31 0.98 20.32
N GLU A 203 5.12 1.37 20.78
CA GLU A 203 3.86 1.22 20.04
C GLU A 203 3.83 2.08 18.76
N ARG A 204 4.82 2.95 18.56
CA ARG A 204 4.96 3.78 17.36
C ARG A 204 5.82 3.14 16.27
N PHE A 205 6.22 1.88 16.46
CA PHE A 205 6.81 1.07 15.41
C PHE A 205 6.01 -0.21 15.22
N LYS A 206 5.55 -0.44 14.00
CA LYS A 206 4.74 -1.60 13.61
C LYS A 206 5.18 -2.12 12.24
N LEU A 207 4.51 -3.17 11.78
CA LEU A 207 4.74 -3.80 10.49
C LEU A 207 3.59 -3.52 9.53
N LEU A 208 3.91 -3.45 8.25
CA LEU A 208 3.00 -3.66 7.15
C LEU A 208 3.14 -5.12 6.73
N TYR A 209 2.05 -5.87 6.83
CA TYR A 209 1.97 -7.26 6.40
C TYR A 209 1.40 -7.30 4.99
N ASP A 210 2.28 -7.42 3.99
CA ASP A 210 1.85 -7.67 2.62
C ASP A 210 1.58 -9.16 2.45
N ILE A 211 0.31 -9.50 2.26
CA ILE A 211 -0.19 -10.87 2.14
C ILE A 211 0.45 -11.58 0.94
N TYR A 212 0.63 -10.86 -0.19
CA TYR A 212 1.29 -11.39 -1.38
C TYR A 212 2.74 -11.80 -1.06
N HIS A 213 3.49 -10.91 -0.44
CA HIS A 213 4.89 -11.17 -0.12
C HIS A 213 5.04 -12.31 0.89
N MET A 214 4.22 -12.33 1.93
CA MET A 214 4.33 -13.34 2.97
C MET A 214 3.81 -14.71 2.55
N GLN A 215 2.84 -14.77 1.62
CA GLN A 215 2.47 -16.05 0.99
C GLN A 215 3.66 -16.67 0.26
N ILE A 216 4.43 -15.90 -0.49
CA ILE A 216 5.61 -16.36 -1.23
C ILE A 216 6.72 -16.82 -0.28
N MET A 217 6.92 -16.11 0.83
CA MET A 217 8.00 -16.40 1.78
C MET A 217 7.68 -17.53 2.74
N GLU A 218 6.51 -17.48 3.37
CA GLU A 218 6.17 -18.29 4.53
C GLU A 218 4.93 -19.17 4.31
N GLY A 219 3.95 -18.69 3.53
CA GLY A 219 2.64 -19.34 3.45
C GLY A 219 1.87 -19.25 4.77
N ASP A 220 0.85 -20.09 4.95
CA ASP A 220 0.07 -20.23 6.20
C ASP A 220 -0.34 -18.88 6.84
N VAL A 221 -0.72 -17.93 5.98
CA VAL A 221 -0.97 -16.51 6.30
C VAL A 221 -1.96 -16.36 7.47
N ILE A 222 -3.05 -17.13 7.47
CA ILE A 222 -4.08 -17.03 8.52
C ILE A 222 -3.51 -17.39 9.89
N ARG A 223 -2.74 -18.47 10.00
CA ARG A 223 -2.13 -18.86 11.27
C ARG A 223 -1.07 -17.87 11.72
N THR A 224 -0.26 -17.36 10.82
CA THR A 224 0.72 -16.32 11.13
C THR A 224 0.05 -15.09 11.72
N ILE A 225 -1.06 -14.63 11.14
CA ILE A 225 -1.82 -13.46 11.62
C ILE A 225 -2.44 -13.72 13.00
N ARG A 226 -3.15 -14.85 13.18
CA ARG A 226 -3.96 -15.14 14.37
C ARG A 226 -3.20 -15.82 15.49
N GLY A 227 -2.07 -16.44 15.16
CA GLY A 227 -1.40 -17.40 16.03
C GLY A 227 -2.15 -18.74 16.15
N ASP A 228 -1.55 -19.67 16.89
CA ASP A 228 -2.14 -20.96 17.25
C ASP A 228 -1.65 -21.35 18.66
N LYS A 229 -2.43 -21.00 19.66
CA LYS A 229 -2.09 -21.27 21.08
C LYS A 229 -1.91 -22.76 21.35
N SER A 230 -2.64 -23.62 20.65
CA SER A 230 -2.55 -25.08 20.85
C SER A 230 -1.19 -25.63 20.40
N ARG A 231 -0.49 -24.90 19.54
CA ARG A 231 0.84 -25.23 18.98
C ARG A 231 1.95 -24.33 19.51
N GLY A 232 1.64 -23.41 20.42
CA GLY A 232 2.60 -22.43 20.94
C GLY A 232 3.06 -21.39 19.91
N ILE A 233 2.22 -21.08 18.91
CA ILE A 233 2.51 -20.09 17.87
C ILE A 233 1.85 -18.77 18.26
N ASP A 234 2.68 -17.75 18.48
CA ASP A 234 2.23 -16.40 18.79
C ASP A 234 1.62 -15.71 17.54
N ALA A 235 0.60 -14.88 17.76
CA ALA A 235 0.00 -14.06 16.70
C ALA A 235 0.93 -12.91 16.29
N ALA A 236 1.04 -12.67 15.00
CA ALA A 236 1.71 -11.49 14.48
C ALA A 236 0.83 -10.22 14.55
N ALA A 237 -0.49 -10.37 14.58
CA ALA A 237 -1.46 -9.27 14.54
C ALA A 237 -1.18 -8.11 15.51
N PRO A 238 -0.71 -8.31 16.78
CA PRO A 238 -0.40 -7.18 17.68
C PRO A 238 0.70 -6.24 17.16
N TYR A 239 1.52 -6.72 16.23
CA TYR A 239 2.64 -5.97 15.65
C TYR A 239 2.30 -5.37 14.29
N ILE A 240 1.10 -5.61 13.74
CA ILE A 240 0.71 -5.18 12.39
C ILE A 240 -0.18 -3.94 12.47
N ALA A 241 0.22 -2.88 11.76
CA ALA A 241 -0.55 -1.64 11.62
C ALA A 241 -1.30 -1.54 10.29
N HIS A 242 -0.92 -2.35 9.29
CA HIS A 242 -1.43 -2.21 7.93
C HIS A 242 -1.30 -3.52 7.14
N TYR A 243 -2.21 -3.74 6.19
CA TYR A 243 -2.17 -4.90 5.30
C TYR A 243 -2.20 -4.47 3.84
N HIS A 244 -1.41 -5.17 3.00
CA HIS A 244 -1.50 -5.11 1.54
C HIS A 244 -1.98 -6.43 0.95
N THR A 245 -2.61 -6.38 -0.22
CA THR A 245 -3.12 -7.54 -0.95
C THR A 245 -2.48 -7.65 -2.32
N GLY A 246 -2.38 -8.87 -2.85
CA GLY A 246 -1.96 -9.13 -4.24
C GLY A 246 -2.14 -10.61 -4.59
N GLY A 247 -2.43 -10.91 -5.85
CA GLY A 247 -2.62 -12.29 -6.32
C GLY A 247 -1.30 -13.05 -6.40
N VAL A 248 -1.26 -14.28 -5.88
CA VAL A 248 -0.09 -15.17 -6.00
C VAL A 248 -0.44 -16.32 -6.96
N PRO A 249 0.38 -16.56 -7.99
CA PRO A 249 1.61 -15.86 -8.35
C PRO A 249 1.35 -14.54 -9.12
N GLY A 250 2.38 -13.69 -9.18
CA GLY A 250 2.52 -12.60 -10.16
C GLY A 250 1.89 -11.27 -9.80
N ARG A 251 1.44 -11.08 -8.54
CA ARG A 251 0.94 -9.81 -7.98
C ARG A 251 -0.19 -9.16 -8.81
N ALA A 252 -1.01 -10.00 -9.47
CA ALA A 252 -2.15 -9.56 -10.27
C ALA A 252 -3.44 -9.50 -9.44
N GLU A 253 -4.60 -9.49 -10.12
CA GLU A 253 -5.93 -9.52 -9.49
C GLU A 253 -6.03 -10.64 -8.44
N ILE A 254 -6.90 -10.43 -7.43
CA ILE A 254 -7.07 -11.32 -6.28
C ILE A 254 -8.32 -12.22 -6.36
N ASP A 255 -8.82 -12.43 -7.58
CA ASP A 255 -9.95 -13.32 -7.83
C ASP A 255 -9.55 -14.83 -7.81
N ASP A 256 -10.35 -15.68 -8.42
CA ASP A 256 -10.16 -17.13 -8.47
C ASP A 256 -9.04 -17.58 -9.44
N SER A 257 -8.35 -16.66 -10.12
CA SER A 257 -7.21 -16.95 -10.98
C SER A 257 -5.86 -17.10 -10.23
N GLN A 258 -5.87 -17.01 -8.89
CA GLN A 258 -4.70 -17.05 -8.00
C GLN A 258 -4.96 -17.96 -6.79
N GLU A 259 -3.94 -18.24 -5.96
CA GLU A 259 -3.98 -19.30 -4.95
C GLU A 259 -4.56 -18.91 -3.58
N LEU A 260 -4.71 -17.59 -3.26
CA LEU A 260 -5.15 -17.11 -1.96
C LEU A 260 -6.67 -16.97 -1.87
N TYR A 261 -7.26 -17.47 -0.80
CA TYR A 261 -8.68 -17.27 -0.54
C TYR A 261 -8.91 -16.05 0.37
N TYR A 262 -8.93 -14.87 -0.23
CA TYR A 262 -9.02 -13.57 0.47
C TYR A 262 -10.18 -13.43 1.45
N PRO A 263 -11.41 -13.91 1.17
CA PRO A 263 -12.50 -13.81 2.15
C PRO A 263 -12.18 -14.46 3.50
N ALA A 264 -11.47 -15.59 3.53
CA ALA A 264 -11.04 -16.22 4.77
C ALA A 264 -9.94 -15.42 5.48
N ILE A 265 -8.99 -14.87 4.72
CA ILE A 265 -7.91 -14.03 5.25
C ILE A 265 -8.50 -12.75 5.88
N MET A 266 -9.43 -12.07 5.22
CA MET A 266 -10.09 -10.87 5.75
C MET A 266 -10.85 -11.16 7.04
N LYS A 267 -11.59 -12.28 7.11
CA LYS A 267 -12.25 -12.71 8.35
C LYS A 267 -11.23 -12.92 9.48
N ALA A 268 -10.11 -13.58 9.18
CA ALA A 268 -9.06 -13.79 10.16
C ALA A 268 -8.47 -12.47 10.67
N ILE A 269 -8.24 -11.48 9.80
CA ILE A 269 -7.80 -10.14 10.18
C ILE A 269 -8.83 -9.45 11.09
N LEU A 270 -10.11 -9.47 10.72
CA LEU A 270 -11.17 -8.86 11.54
C LEU A 270 -11.31 -9.49 12.92
N GLU A 271 -11.16 -10.82 13.04
CA GLU A 271 -11.22 -11.55 14.30
C GLU A 271 -10.10 -11.16 15.27
N THR A 272 -8.98 -10.60 14.80
CA THR A 272 -7.93 -10.05 15.67
C THR A 272 -8.30 -8.71 16.32
N GLY A 273 -9.43 -8.12 15.92
CA GLY A 273 -9.84 -6.78 16.35
C GLY A 273 -9.17 -5.65 15.56
N PHE A 274 -8.49 -5.95 14.44
CA PHE A 274 -7.83 -4.96 13.60
C PHE A 274 -8.79 -3.84 13.15
N LYS A 275 -8.32 -2.58 13.23
CA LYS A 275 -9.06 -1.36 12.88
C LYS A 275 -8.33 -0.47 11.89
N GLY A 276 -7.20 -0.92 11.37
CA GLY A 276 -6.44 -0.20 10.36
C GLY A 276 -7.00 -0.40 8.95
N PHE A 277 -6.19 -0.14 7.95
CA PHE A 277 -6.58 -0.26 6.55
C PHE A 277 -6.02 -1.52 5.91
N VAL A 278 -6.75 -2.02 4.92
CA VAL A 278 -6.30 -3.04 3.97
C VAL A 278 -6.27 -2.39 2.58
N ALA A 279 -5.09 -2.29 1.97
CA ALA A 279 -4.93 -1.67 0.68
C ALA A 279 -4.77 -2.70 -0.44
N GLN A 280 -5.43 -2.44 -1.56
CA GLN A 280 -5.28 -3.22 -2.78
C GLN A 280 -3.94 -2.84 -3.43
N GLU A 281 -2.99 -3.78 -3.44
CA GLU A 281 -1.64 -3.58 -4.00
C GLU A 281 -1.32 -4.61 -5.09
N PHE A 282 -2.33 -5.10 -5.77
CA PHE A 282 -2.12 -5.88 -6.97
C PHE A 282 -1.97 -4.98 -8.20
N VAL A 283 -1.22 -5.44 -9.19
CA VAL A 283 -1.03 -4.77 -10.48
C VAL A 283 -2.05 -5.31 -11.47
N PRO A 284 -3.10 -4.53 -11.82
CA PRO A 284 -4.14 -5.01 -12.72
C PRO A 284 -3.58 -5.40 -14.09
N LYS A 285 -3.95 -6.59 -14.57
CA LYS A 285 -3.63 -7.08 -15.91
C LYS A 285 -4.77 -6.87 -16.91
N ARG A 286 -5.99 -6.69 -16.40
CA ARG A 286 -7.16 -6.48 -17.26
C ARG A 286 -7.17 -5.06 -17.83
N PRO A 287 -7.77 -4.85 -19.03
CA PRO A 287 -7.86 -3.52 -19.64
C PRO A 287 -8.61 -2.49 -18.79
N ASP A 288 -9.65 -2.91 -18.06
CA ASP A 288 -10.39 -2.06 -17.14
C ASP A 288 -9.81 -2.20 -15.72
N VAL A 289 -8.77 -1.41 -15.44
CA VAL A 289 -8.05 -1.45 -14.16
C VAL A 289 -8.93 -1.03 -12.97
N LEU A 290 -9.92 -0.14 -13.19
CA LEU A 290 -10.82 0.30 -12.12
C LEU A 290 -11.90 -0.76 -11.82
N ALA A 291 -12.34 -1.54 -12.81
CA ALA A 291 -13.19 -2.72 -12.57
C ALA A 291 -12.44 -3.79 -11.79
N SER A 292 -11.14 -4.01 -12.08
CA SER A 292 -10.29 -4.89 -11.28
C SER A 292 -10.19 -4.42 -9.83
N LEU A 293 -9.97 -3.11 -9.60
CA LEU A 293 -9.95 -2.53 -8.25
C LEU A 293 -11.27 -2.80 -7.50
N ARG A 294 -12.41 -2.49 -8.12
CA ARG A 294 -13.74 -2.73 -7.54
C ARG A 294 -13.94 -4.19 -7.17
N GLN A 295 -13.54 -5.12 -8.05
CA GLN A 295 -13.64 -6.55 -7.77
C GLN A 295 -12.78 -6.94 -6.55
N GLY A 296 -11.53 -6.46 -6.47
CA GLY A 296 -10.65 -6.72 -5.34
C GLY A 296 -11.22 -6.20 -4.02
N VAL A 297 -11.76 -4.99 -4.02
CA VAL A 297 -12.45 -4.40 -2.85
C VAL A 297 -13.63 -5.27 -2.43
N ASN A 298 -14.50 -5.67 -3.35
CA ASN A 298 -15.68 -6.51 -3.06
C ASN A 298 -15.29 -7.90 -2.51
N ILE A 299 -14.20 -8.51 -3.01
CA ILE A 299 -13.69 -9.80 -2.50
C ILE A 299 -13.23 -9.65 -1.04
N CYS A 300 -12.63 -8.52 -0.69
CA CYS A 300 -12.14 -8.24 0.66
C CYS A 300 -13.22 -7.70 1.61
N ASP A 301 -14.37 -7.29 1.13
CA ASP A 301 -15.48 -6.76 1.95
C ASP A 301 -16.34 -7.90 2.51
N VAL A 302 -16.01 -8.42 3.70
CA VAL A 302 -16.56 -9.64 4.31
C VAL A 302 -17.45 -9.36 5.52
#